data_2bc6470628af43bbcd04ca874c98bef9
#
_entry.id   2bc6470628af43bbcd04ca874c98bef9
#
_cell.length_a   1.000
_cell.length_b   1.000
_cell.length_c   1.000
_cell.angle_alpha   90.00
_cell.angle_beta   90.00
_cell.angle_gamma   90.00
#
_symmetry.space_group_name_H-M   'P 1'
#
loop_
_entity.id
_entity.type
_entity.pdbx_description
1 polymer ?
#
loop_
_entity_poly.entity_id
_entity_poly.type
_entity_poly.pdbx_seq_one_letter_code
_entity_poly.pdbx_strand_id
1 'polypeptide(L)'
;MVDLVIIGGGPAGLAAACKAWESGLRDILILERDKELGGILNQCIHNGFGLHRFGEQLTGPEYAGRFIEMLKDTGVKVQLDTMVLEVTPDKKVHCVSKEYGYQIIEAKSIVLGMGCRERTRGAIGTPGTRPAGVYTAGAAQRYVNMEGYLVGKRVLILGSGDIGLIMARRMTLEGAKVLACVEVMPYSGGLTRNIVQCLNDFDIPLYLSHTIVDIQGKNRVEKAIVAEIGPDRKPIPGTEMEFDVDTILLSVGLIPENELTKQAGIEMDPRTKGAIV
;
A
#
# COMPACT_ATOMS: atom_id res chain seq x y z
N MET A 1 -30.48 5.83 11.78
CA MET A 1 -29.16 6.48 12.07
C MET A 1 -28.30 5.45 12.80
N VAL A 2 -27.14 5.11 12.26
CA VAL A 2 -26.20 4.10 12.79
C VAL A 2 -25.34 4.73 13.89
N ASP A 3 -25.04 4.01 14.97
CA ASP A 3 -24.22 4.55 16.06
C ASP A 3 -22.77 4.80 15.60
N LEU A 4 -22.20 3.86 14.83
CA LEU A 4 -20.85 3.98 14.31
C LEU A 4 -20.77 3.39 12.91
N VAL A 5 -20.35 4.22 11.94
CA VAL A 5 -19.94 3.78 10.60
C VAL A 5 -18.42 3.76 10.53
N ILE A 6 -17.85 2.66 10.08
CA ILE A 6 -16.41 2.48 9.87
C ILE A 6 -16.16 2.36 8.38
N ILE A 7 -15.38 3.26 7.81
CA ILE A 7 -15.04 3.28 6.39
C ILE A 7 -13.67 2.64 6.20
N GLY A 8 -13.67 1.46 5.59
CA GLY A 8 -12.51 0.60 5.39
C GLY A 8 -12.43 -0.57 6.38
N GLY A 9 -12.49 -1.79 5.85
CA GLY A 9 -12.40 -3.06 6.59
C GLY A 9 -10.96 -3.60 6.71
N GLY A 10 -9.95 -2.74 6.58
CA GLY A 10 -8.56 -3.06 6.82
C GLY A 10 -8.19 -3.13 8.31
N PRO A 11 -6.89 -3.23 8.67
CA PRO A 11 -6.46 -3.43 10.06
C PRO A 11 -7.00 -2.38 11.03
N ALA A 12 -7.05 -1.12 10.63
CA ALA A 12 -7.54 -0.04 11.48
C ALA A 12 -9.06 -0.14 11.72
N GLY A 13 -9.83 -0.41 10.65
CA GLY A 13 -11.28 -0.55 10.75
C GLY A 13 -11.71 -1.79 11.54
N LEU A 14 -11.05 -2.91 11.32
CA LEU A 14 -11.30 -4.14 12.08
C LEU A 14 -11.02 -3.95 13.58
N ALA A 15 -9.88 -3.35 13.93
CA ALA A 15 -9.54 -3.06 15.32
C ALA A 15 -10.53 -2.08 15.97
N ALA A 16 -10.97 -1.04 15.23
CA ALA A 16 -11.95 -0.08 15.68
C ALA A 16 -13.31 -0.75 15.94
N ALA A 17 -13.76 -1.63 15.05
CA ALA A 17 -15.01 -2.37 15.21
C ALA A 17 -15.00 -3.28 16.45
N CYS A 18 -13.94 -4.07 16.64
CA CYS A 18 -13.76 -4.92 17.80
C CYS A 18 -13.80 -4.07 19.09
N LYS A 19 -13.05 -2.96 19.12
CA LYS A 19 -12.97 -2.11 20.30
C LYS A 19 -14.28 -1.39 20.60
N ALA A 20 -14.98 -0.93 19.59
CA ALA A 20 -16.31 -0.32 19.75
C ALA A 20 -17.32 -1.31 20.32
N TRP A 21 -17.34 -2.55 19.83
CA TRP A 21 -18.18 -3.61 20.34
C TRP A 21 -17.87 -3.95 21.80
N GLU A 22 -16.58 -4.15 22.13
CA GLU A 22 -16.13 -4.35 23.51
C GLU A 22 -16.55 -3.21 24.45
N SER A 23 -16.59 -1.98 23.94
CA SER A 23 -16.98 -0.77 24.70
C SER A 23 -18.50 -0.60 24.82
N GLY A 24 -19.30 -1.53 24.31
CA GLY A 24 -20.75 -1.54 24.48
C GLY A 24 -21.57 -0.97 23.32
N LEU A 25 -20.96 -0.47 22.23
CA LEU A 25 -21.71 -0.10 21.03
C LEU A 25 -22.27 -1.35 20.35
N ARG A 26 -23.50 -1.23 19.80
CA ARG A 26 -24.18 -2.38 19.19
C ARG A 26 -24.57 -2.14 17.72
N ASP A 27 -24.92 -0.92 17.33
CA ASP A 27 -25.25 -0.61 15.94
C ASP A 27 -24.01 -0.07 15.22
N ILE A 28 -23.16 -1.01 14.76
CA ILE A 28 -21.89 -0.75 14.09
C ILE A 28 -21.98 -1.28 12.67
N LEU A 29 -21.54 -0.48 11.69
CA LEU A 29 -21.49 -0.85 10.28
C LEU A 29 -20.10 -0.59 9.71
N ILE A 30 -19.50 -1.63 9.13
CA ILE A 30 -18.27 -1.53 8.33
C ILE A 30 -18.65 -1.44 6.86
N LEU A 31 -18.11 -0.44 6.14
CA LEU A 31 -18.19 -0.30 4.68
C LEU A 31 -16.82 -0.61 4.08
N GLU A 32 -16.74 -1.67 3.28
CA GLU A 32 -15.49 -2.09 2.63
C GLU A 32 -15.69 -2.14 1.12
N ARG A 33 -14.77 -1.51 0.39
CA ARG A 33 -14.82 -1.45 -1.09
C ARG A 33 -14.40 -2.75 -1.78
N ASP A 34 -13.60 -3.57 -1.11
CA ASP A 34 -13.16 -4.85 -1.66
C ASP A 34 -14.22 -5.95 -1.38
N LYS A 35 -14.08 -7.08 -2.03
CA LYS A 35 -14.92 -8.28 -1.88
C LYS A 35 -14.73 -9.01 -0.53
N GLU A 36 -13.76 -8.60 0.26
CA GLU A 36 -13.41 -9.22 1.55
C GLU A 36 -12.81 -8.21 2.52
N LEU A 37 -12.92 -8.51 3.81
CA LEU A 37 -12.25 -7.77 4.88
C LEU A 37 -10.74 -8.09 4.92
N GLY A 38 -9.95 -7.23 5.58
CA GLY A 38 -8.50 -7.40 5.77
C GLY A 38 -7.68 -6.31 5.08
N GLY A 39 -8.22 -5.71 4.00
CA GLY A 39 -7.55 -4.63 3.28
C GLY A 39 -6.13 -5.02 2.81
N ILE A 40 -5.15 -4.14 3.04
CA ILE A 40 -3.77 -4.35 2.62
C ILE A 40 -3.12 -5.60 3.24
N LEU A 41 -3.61 -6.09 4.38
CA LEU A 41 -3.07 -7.28 5.03
C LEU A 41 -3.20 -8.52 4.15
N ASN A 42 -4.24 -8.63 3.34
CA ASN A 42 -4.50 -9.81 2.51
C ASN A 42 -3.39 -10.07 1.48
N GLN A 43 -2.71 -9.05 1.01
CA GLN A 43 -1.56 -9.20 0.11
C GLN A 43 -0.22 -9.33 0.82
N CYS A 44 -0.14 -9.09 2.13
CA CYS A 44 1.08 -9.13 2.94
C CYS A 44 1.34 -10.58 3.44
N ILE A 45 1.67 -11.50 2.57
CA ILE A 45 1.87 -12.92 2.90
C ILE A 45 3.21 -13.22 3.59
N HIS A 46 3.97 -12.20 3.98
CA HIS A 46 5.19 -12.31 4.76
C HIS A 46 4.92 -12.19 6.27
N ASN A 47 5.81 -12.71 7.09
CA ASN A 47 5.78 -12.56 8.54
C ASN A 47 6.10 -11.13 8.98
N GLY A 48 5.68 -10.78 10.20
CA GLY A 48 5.97 -9.49 10.83
C GLY A 48 4.80 -8.84 11.54
N PHE A 49 3.66 -9.51 11.55
CA PHE A 49 2.43 -9.05 12.21
C PHE A 49 2.17 -9.84 13.51
N GLY A 50 1.36 -9.29 14.39
CA GLY A 50 0.79 -9.99 15.53
C GLY A 50 1.62 -10.02 16.80
N LEU A 51 2.94 -9.85 16.75
CA LEU A 51 3.82 -10.04 17.90
C LEU A 51 3.40 -9.19 19.12
N HIS A 52 3.12 -7.91 18.92
CA HIS A 52 2.71 -7.01 20.01
C HIS A 52 1.25 -7.24 20.46
N ARG A 53 0.37 -7.67 19.57
CA ARG A 53 -1.07 -7.80 19.85
C ARG A 53 -1.45 -9.20 20.35
N PHE A 54 -0.85 -10.24 19.77
CA PHE A 54 -1.22 -11.63 20.01
C PHE A 54 -0.09 -12.46 20.63
N GLY A 55 1.13 -11.90 20.76
CA GLY A 55 2.30 -12.67 21.22
C GLY A 55 2.81 -13.70 20.20
N GLU A 56 2.27 -13.68 18.98
CA GLU A 56 2.57 -14.63 17.91
C GLU A 56 3.07 -13.90 16.68
N GLN A 57 3.96 -14.52 15.92
CA GLN A 57 4.42 -14.00 14.64
C GLN A 57 3.50 -14.52 13.53
N LEU A 58 2.73 -13.64 12.93
CA LEU A 58 1.72 -13.93 11.93
C LEU A 58 2.07 -13.30 10.58
N THR A 59 1.50 -13.85 9.52
CA THR A 59 1.39 -13.18 8.21
C THR A 59 0.25 -12.16 8.23
N GLY A 60 0.19 -11.28 7.23
CA GLY A 60 -0.90 -10.31 7.12
C GLY A 60 -2.29 -10.95 7.09
N PRO A 61 -2.55 -11.95 6.22
CA PRO A 61 -3.85 -12.65 6.20
C PRO A 61 -4.22 -13.33 7.53
N GLU A 62 -3.25 -13.97 8.21
CA GLU A 62 -3.49 -14.57 9.53
C GLU A 62 -3.86 -13.50 10.56
N TYR A 63 -3.16 -12.36 10.55
CA TYR A 63 -3.46 -11.24 11.44
C TYR A 63 -4.88 -10.67 11.17
N ALA A 64 -5.25 -10.46 9.91
CA ALA A 64 -6.60 -10.04 9.54
C ALA A 64 -7.64 -11.08 9.98
N GLY A 65 -7.36 -12.36 9.74
CA GLY A 65 -8.23 -13.47 10.11
C GLY A 65 -8.54 -13.51 11.60
N ARG A 66 -7.57 -13.20 12.48
CA ARG A 66 -7.83 -13.11 13.93
C ARG A 66 -8.87 -12.05 14.27
N PHE A 67 -8.80 -10.86 13.69
CA PHE A 67 -9.78 -9.81 13.92
C PHE A 67 -11.16 -10.14 13.31
N ILE A 68 -11.16 -10.73 12.11
CA ILE A 68 -12.41 -11.16 11.46
C ILE A 68 -13.10 -12.21 12.30
N GLU A 69 -12.34 -13.17 12.87
CA GLU A 69 -12.91 -14.18 13.78
C GLU A 69 -13.52 -13.56 15.04
N MET A 70 -12.84 -12.57 15.64
CA MET A 70 -13.38 -11.83 16.79
C MET A 70 -14.70 -11.12 16.50
N LEU A 71 -14.96 -10.77 15.23
CA LEU A 71 -16.21 -10.10 14.84
C LEU A 71 -17.35 -11.07 14.55
N LYS A 72 -17.10 -12.36 14.30
CA LYS A 72 -18.15 -13.33 13.94
C LYS A 72 -19.25 -13.49 15.00
N ASP A 73 -18.87 -13.44 16.27
CA ASP A 73 -19.80 -13.58 17.38
C ASP A 73 -20.39 -12.24 17.83
N THR A 74 -20.22 -11.20 17.01
CA THR A 74 -20.74 -9.86 17.28
C THR A 74 -21.93 -9.55 16.36
N GLY A 75 -22.67 -8.49 16.69
CA GLY A 75 -23.71 -7.95 15.82
C GLY A 75 -23.20 -6.88 14.84
N VAL A 76 -21.89 -6.76 14.63
CA VAL A 76 -21.30 -5.80 13.68
C VAL A 76 -21.71 -6.16 12.25
N LYS A 77 -22.35 -5.21 11.59
CA LYS A 77 -22.76 -5.36 10.18
C LYS A 77 -21.59 -5.04 9.25
N VAL A 78 -21.50 -5.75 8.14
CA VAL A 78 -20.48 -5.54 7.12
C VAL A 78 -21.15 -5.44 5.76
N GLN A 79 -20.82 -4.38 4.99
CA GLN A 79 -21.16 -4.27 3.57
C GLN A 79 -19.85 -4.27 2.78
N LEU A 80 -19.64 -5.34 2.04
CA LEU A 80 -18.54 -5.52 1.09
C LEU A 80 -18.92 -4.93 -0.26
N ASP A 81 -17.97 -4.88 -1.20
CA ASP A 81 -18.16 -4.30 -2.55
C ASP A 81 -18.85 -2.92 -2.49
N THR A 82 -18.61 -2.16 -1.42
CA THR A 82 -19.29 -0.90 -1.14
C THR A 82 -18.30 0.26 -1.13
N MET A 83 -18.37 1.09 -2.16
CA MET A 83 -17.52 2.27 -2.31
C MET A 83 -18.17 3.50 -1.67
N VAL A 84 -17.50 4.08 -0.69
CA VAL A 84 -17.88 5.38 -0.13
C VAL A 84 -17.40 6.47 -1.06
N LEU A 85 -18.33 7.36 -1.44
CA LEU A 85 -18.10 8.44 -2.40
C LEU A 85 -17.90 9.78 -1.72
N GLU A 86 -18.62 10.02 -0.61
CA GLU A 86 -18.62 11.28 0.11
C GLU A 86 -18.93 11.06 1.60
N VAL A 87 -18.34 11.91 2.42
CA VAL A 87 -18.70 12.07 3.84
C VAL A 87 -18.97 13.53 4.09
N THR A 88 -20.20 13.87 4.47
CA THR A 88 -20.59 15.25 4.71
C THR A 88 -20.28 15.70 6.14
N PRO A 89 -20.15 17.02 6.42
CA PRO A 89 -19.91 17.53 7.77
C PRO A 89 -21.02 17.17 8.77
N ASP A 90 -22.26 16.95 8.32
CA ASP A 90 -23.40 16.51 9.13
C ASP A 90 -23.46 14.97 9.28
N LYS A 91 -22.35 14.29 8.95
CA LYS A 91 -22.13 12.84 9.15
C LYS A 91 -23.05 11.94 8.33
N LYS A 92 -23.37 12.34 7.12
CA LYS A 92 -23.98 11.47 6.12
C LYS A 92 -22.88 10.82 5.28
N VAL A 93 -22.97 9.51 5.12
CA VAL A 93 -22.06 8.71 4.30
C VAL A 93 -22.79 8.30 3.04
N HIS A 94 -22.32 8.84 1.91
CA HIS A 94 -22.82 8.50 0.59
C HIS A 94 -22.00 7.35 0.03
N CYS A 95 -22.64 6.25 -0.29
CA CYS A 95 -21.96 5.06 -0.81
C CYS A 95 -22.72 4.39 -1.94
N VAL A 96 -22.02 3.56 -2.69
CA VAL A 96 -22.60 2.77 -3.78
C VAL A 96 -22.07 1.35 -3.73
N SER A 97 -22.96 0.39 -3.96
CA SER A 97 -22.61 -1.02 -4.10
C SER A 97 -23.46 -1.68 -5.20
N LYS A 98 -23.03 -2.86 -5.63
CA LYS A 98 -23.79 -3.63 -6.60
C LYS A 98 -25.10 -4.16 -6.01
N GLU A 99 -25.08 -4.52 -4.73
CA GLU A 99 -26.21 -5.13 -4.03
C GLU A 99 -27.28 -4.11 -3.62
N TYR A 100 -26.84 -2.97 -3.04
CA TYR A 100 -27.76 -1.99 -2.45
C TYR A 100 -27.95 -0.72 -3.30
N GLY A 101 -27.24 -0.59 -4.42
CA GLY A 101 -27.25 0.62 -5.23
C GLY A 101 -26.63 1.80 -4.47
N TYR A 102 -27.13 3.01 -4.76
CA TYR A 102 -26.72 4.23 -4.07
C TYR A 102 -27.51 4.39 -2.76
N GLN A 103 -26.75 4.62 -1.67
CA GLN A 103 -27.30 4.78 -0.33
C GLN A 103 -26.74 6.04 0.34
N ILE A 104 -27.54 6.63 1.23
CA ILE A 104 -27.12 7.67 2.16
C ILE A 104 -27.34 7.12 3.57
N ILE A 105 -26.27 6.95 4.32
CA ILE A 105 -26.27 6.38 5.67
C ILE A 105 -26.00 7.50 6.67
N GLU A 106 -26.95 7.76 7.55
CA GLU A 106 -26.78 8.72 8.64
C GLU A 106 -26.09 8.05 9.84
N ALA A 107 -25.01 8.67 10.34
CA ALA A 107 -24.20 8.14 11.42
C ALA A 107 -24.10 9.12 12.60
N LYS A 108 -24.08 8.61 13.83
CA LYS A 108 -23.73 9.41 15.01
C LYS A 108 -22.21 9.67 15.05
N SER A 109 -21.42 8.68 14.66
CA SER A 109 -19.96 8.76 14.61
C SER A 109 -19.40 8.02 13.39
N ILE A 110 -18.27 8.46 12.89
CA ILE A 110 -17.60 7.86 11.72
C ILE A 110 -16.13 7.65 12.06
N VAL A 111 -15.62 6.45 11.75
CA VAL A 111 -14.19 6.15 11.77
C VAL A 111 -13.70 6.04 10.33
N LEU A 112 -12.67 6.81 9.99
CA LEU A 112 -12.04 6.83 8.68
C LEU A 112 -10.80 5.91 8.70
N GLY A 113 -10.91 4.71 8.11
CA GLY A 113 -9.87 3.69 8.06
C GLY A 113 -9.43 3.36 6.62
N MET A 114 -9.41 4.36 5.71
CA MET A 114 -9.24 4.17 4.28
C MET A 114 -7.81 3.82 3.83
N GLY A 115 -6.82 3.94 4.72
CA GLY A 115 -5.43 3.63 4.42
C GLY A 115 -4.72 4.66 3.55
N CYS A 116 -3.86 4.17 2.67
CA CYS A 116 -3.04 4.99 1.76
C CYS A 116 -3.00 4.38 0.36
N ARG A 117 -2.61 5.19 -0.62
CA ARG A 117 -2.17 4.76 -1.94
C ARG A 117 -0.68 5.04 -2.11
N GLU A 118 -0.05 4.32 -2.99
CA GLU A 118 1.38 4.50 -3.30
C GLU A 118 1.60 5.68 -4.26
N ARG A 119 2.76 6.31 -4.15
CA ARG A 119 3.21 7.29 -5.13
C ARG A 119 3.51 6.60 -6.46
N THR A 120 2.88 7.09 -7.52
CA THR A 120 3.09 6.59 -8.89
C THR A 120 4.27 7.27 -9.55
N ARG A 121 4.67 6.77 -10.72
CA ARG A 121 5.67 7.39 -11.59
C ARG A 121 5.38 8.87 -11.84
N GLY A 122 4.12 9.24 -12.07
CA GLY A 122 3.72 10.64 -12.29
C GLY A 122 3.95 11.52 -11.07
N ALA A 123 3.76 10.99 -9.87
CA ALA A 123 3.94 11.72 -8.61
C ALA A 123 5.42 12.06 -8.32
N ILE A 124 6.36 11.26 -8.84
CA ILE A 124 7.81 11.47 -8.68
C ILE A 124 8.48 12.07 -9.93
N GLY A 125 7.71 12.27 -11.01
CA GLY A 125 8.19 12.93 -12.22
C GLY A 125 9.28 12.18 -12.99
N THR A 126 9.39 10.83 -12.89
CA THR A 126 10.42 10.05 -13.56
C THR A 126 10.34 10.21 -15.09
N PRO A 127 11.45 10.65 -15.76
CA PRO A 127 11.50 10.89 -17.19
C PRO A 127 11.34 9.64 -18.06
N GLY A 128 11.34 9.84 -19.37
CA GLY A 128 11.37 8.80 -20.39
C GLY A 128 10.01 8.49 -21.00
N THR A 129 9.97 7.45 -21.85
CA THR A 129 8.77 6.97 -22.52
C THR A 129 7.78 6.37 -21.51
N ARG A 130 6.50 6.17 -21.88
CA ARG A 130 5.47 5.68 -20.98
C ARG A 130 4.94 4.30 -21.41
N PRO A 131 5.78 3.27 -21.42
CA PRO A 131 5.37 1.92 -21.76
C PRO A 131 4.65 1.24 -20.59
N ALA A 132 4.02 0.10 -20.84
CA ALA A 132 3.60 -0.81 -19.77
C ALA A 132 4.81 -1.37 -19.01
N GLY A 133 4.60 -1.96 -17.83
CA GLY A 133 5.66 -2.60 -17.02
C GLY A 133 6.21 -1.74 -15.88
N VAL A 134 5.66 -0.54 -15.66
CA VAL A 134 5.96 0.27 -14.48
C VAL A 134 4.79 0.16 -13.50
N TYR A 135 5.04 -0.46 -12.35
CA TYR A 135 4.06 -0.68 -11.29
C TYR A 135 4.51 -0.04 -9.98
N THR A 136 3.59 0.31 -9.11
CA THR A 136 3.94 0.48 -7.70
C THR A 136 4.18 -0.89 -7.07
N ALA A 137 5.03 -0.96 -6.05
CA ALA A 137 5.42 -2.23 -5.44
C ALA A 137 4.23 -2.96 -4.80
N GLY A 138 3.30 -2.22 -4.19
CA GLY A 138 2.08 -2.81 -3.61
C GLY A 138 1.08 -3.28 -4.66
N ALA A 139 0.95 -2.60 -5.81
CA ALA A 139 0.14 -3.12 -6.91
C ALA A 139 0.73 -4.43 -7.46
N ALA A 140 2.05 -4.51 -7.64
CA ALA A 140 2.72 -5.74 -8.03
C ALA A 140 2.53 -6.85 -6.97
N GLN A 141 2.58 -6.48 -5.68
CA GLN A 141 2.34 -7.39 -4.57
C GLN A 141 0.93 -8.00 -4.64
N ARG A 142 -0.09 -7.21 -4.93
CA ARG A 142 -1.46 -7.71 -5.11
C ARG A 142 -1.54 -8.68 -6.28
N TYR A 143 -1.00 -8.32 -7.45
CA TYR A 143 -1.01 -9.20 -8.62
C TYR A 143 -0.34 -10.54 -8.35
N VAL A 144 0.83 -10.53 -7.73
CA VAL A 144 1.60 -11.75 -7.45
C VAL A 144 0.95 -12.58 -6.34
N ASN A 145 0.56 -11.95 -5.23
CA ASN A 145 0.17 -12.66 -4.02
C ASN A 145 -1.32 -13.04 -3.97
N MET A 146 -2.19 -12.28 -4.63
CA MET A 146 -3.63 -12.50 -4.57
C MET A 146 -4.21 -12.98 -5.91
N GLU A 147 -3.67 -12.47 -7.02
CA GLU A 147 -4.24 -12.77 -8.35
C GLU A 147 -3.42 -13.84 -9.11
N GLY A 148 -2.24 -14.22 -8.61
CA GLY A 148 -1.38 -15.25 -9.21
C GLY A 148 -0.68 -14.85 -10.51
N TYR A 149 -0.51 -13.54 -10.77
CA TYR A 149 0.13 -13.02 -11.98
C TYR A 149 1.55 -12.52 -11.70
N LEU A 150 2.53 -13.08 -12.35
CA LEU A 150 3.90 -12.53 -12.36
C LEU A 150 3.95 -11.31 -13.27
N VAL A 151 4.20 -10.12 -12.70
CA VAL A 151 4.15 -8.83 -13.42
C VAL A 151 5.32 -8.60 -14.36
N GLY A 152 6.39 -9.38 -14.27
CA GLY A 152 7.54 -9.34 -15.16
C GLY A 152 8.65 -10.29 -14.75
N LYS A 153 9.68 -10.41 -15.61
CA LYS A 153 10.77 -11.39 -15.46
C LYS A 153 12.12 -10.76 -15.15
N ARG A 154 12.36 -9.54 -15.57
CA ARG A 154 13.61 -8.78 -15.37
C ARG A 154 13.26 -7.45 -14.70
N VAL A 155 13.49 -7.38 -13.40
CA VAL A 155 12.90 -6.36 -12.53
C VAL A 155 13.96 -5.43 -11.97
N LEU A 156 13.71 -4.12 -12.04
CA LEU A 156 14.42 -3.09 -11.28
C LEU A 156 13.46 -2.51 -10.23
N ILE A 157 13.95 -2.30 -9.00
CA ILE A 157 13.14 -1.72 -7.92
C ILE A 157 13.70 -0.35 -7.57
N LEU A 158 12.84 0.67 -7.56
CA LEU A 158 13.16 2.01 -7.09
C LEU A 158 12.54 2.24 -5.70
N GLY A 159 13.40 2.46 -4.73
CA GLY A 159 13.09 2.63 -3.32
C GLY A 159 13.38 1.38 -2.48
N SER A 160 14.13 1.56 -1.39
CA SER A 160 14.58 0.53 -0.47
C SER A 160 13.83 0.52 0.87
N GLY A 161 12.60 1.03 0.89
CA GLY A 161 11.68 0.80 2.00
C GLY A 161 11.24 -0.67 2.08
N ASP A 162 10.65 -1.08 3.20
CA ASP A 162 10.31 -2.49 3.46
C ASP A 162 9.49 -3.14 2.33
N ILE A 163 8.53 -2.43 1.74
CA ILE A 163 7.72 -2.96 0.63
C ILE A 163 8.60 -3.29 -0.58
N GLY A 164 9.54 -2.41 -0.94
CA GLY A 164 10.48 -2.63 -2.05
C GLY A 164 11.37 -3.83 -1.80
N LEU A 165 11.94 -3.94 -0.59
CA LEU A 165 12.79 -5.06 -0.18
C LEU A 165 12.02 -6.40 -0.20
N ILE A 166 10.83 -6.42 0.40
CA ILE A 166 9.97 -7.61 0.44
C ILE A 166 9.60 -8.05 -0.99
N MET A 167 9.31 -7.10 -1.88
CA MET A 167 9.01 -7.41 -3.26
C MET A 167 10.23 -7.87 -4.06
N ALA A 168 11.44 -7.41 -3.74
CA ALA A 168 12.67 -7.96 -4.32
C ALA A 168 12.77 -9.46 -4.06
N ARG A 169 12.64 -9.86 -2.80
CA ARG A 169 12.60 -11.28 -2.41
C ARG A 169 11.43 -12.02 -3.06
N ARG A 170 10.22 -11.45 -3.01
CA ARG A 170 9.02 -12.11 -3.52
C ARG A 170 9.11 -12.38 -5.02
N MET A 171 9.50 -11.40 -5.82
CA MET A 171 9.67 -11.55 -7.26
C MET A 171 10.72 -12.62 -7.60
N THR A 172 11.82 -12.67 -6.85
CA THR A 172 12.88 -13.68 -7.02
C THR A 172 12.35 -15.09 -6.73
N LEU A 173 11.59 -15.27 -5.65
CA LEU A 173 10.98 -16.55 -5.30
C LEU A 173 9.95 -17.04 -6.33
N GLU A 174 9.30 -16.13 -7.05
CA GLU A 174 8.38 -16.43 -8.15
C GLU A 174 9.10 -16.64 -9.50
N GLY A 175 10.43 -16.64 -9.50
CA GLY A 175 11.24 -16.94 -10.69
C GLY A 175 11.58 -15.73 -11.57
N ALA A 176 11.32 -14.49 -11.13
CA ALA A 176 11.84 -13.31 -11.77
C ALA A 176 13.31 -13.07 -11.38
N LYS A 177 14.07 -12.43 -12.27
CA LYS A 177 15.41 -11.92 -11.95
C LYS A 177 15.30 -10.45 -11.53
N VAL A 178 15.51 -10.17 -10.24
CA VAL A 178 15.66 -8.80 -9.75
C VAL A 178 17.09 -8.37 -9.96
N LEU A 179 17.31 -7.34 -10.79
CA LEU A 179 18.64 -6.92 -11.20
C LEU A 179 19.28 -5.99 -10.18
N ALA A 180 18.49 -5.15 -9.54
CA ALA A 180 18.93 -4.24 -8.48
C ALA A 180 17.76 -3.64 -7.72
N CYS A 181 18.07 -3.16 -6.50
CA CYS A 181 17.30 -2.17 -5.78
C CYS A 181 18.05 -0.83 -5.79
N VAL A 182 17.36 0.26 -6.08
CA VAL A 182 17.92 1.60 -6.24
C VAL A 182 17.29 2.52 -5.21
N GLU A 183 18.10 3.29 -4.49
CA GLU A 183 17.65 4.19 -3.42
C GLU A 183 18.25 5.59 -3.59
N VAL A 184 17.41 6.60 -3.58
CA VAL A 184 17.82 8.01 -3.72
C VAL A 184 18.59 8.53 -2.50
N MET A 185 18.31 7.95 -1.32
CA MET A 185 19.02 8.32 -0.09
C MET A 185 20.37 7.58 0.03
N PRO A 186 21.33 8.12 0.80
CA PRO A 186 22.59 7.44 1.07
C PRO A 186 22.46 6.28 2.07
N TYR A 187 21.24 5.90 2.41
CA TYR A 187 20.91 4.79 3.30
C TYR A 187 19.57 4.16 2.91
N SER A 188 19.38 2.88 3.25
CA SER A 188 18.10 2.21 3.10
C SER A 188 17.10 2.66 4.16
N GLY A 189 15.85 2.88 3.77
CA GLY A 189 14.74 3.17 4.68
C GLY A 189 14.09 1.93 5.29
N GLY A 190 14.45 0.73 4.83
CA GLY A 190 13.89 -0.52 5.32
C GLY A 190 14.61 -1.06 6.57
N LEU A 191 13.96 -2.01 7.23
CA LEU A 191 14.53 -2.71 8.39
C LEU A 191 15.76 -3.51 7.99
N THR A 192 16.80 -3.50 8.84
CA THR A 192 18.06 -4.24 8.61
C THR A 192 17.82 -5.73 8.28
N ARG A 193 16.87 -6.37 8.98
CA ARG A 193 16.52 -7.76 8.70
C ARG A 193 16.02 -7.96 7.26
N ASN A 194 15.28 -6.99 6.72
CA ASN A 194 14.74 -7.06 5.36
C ASN A 194 15.85 -6.80 4.31
N ILE A 195 16.85 -5.97 4.63
CA ILE A 195 18.04 -5.83 3.77
C ILE A 195 18.75 -7.18 3.66
N VAL A 196 18.97 -7.86 4.78
CA VAL A 196 19.62 -9.20 4.77
C VAL A 196 18.76 -10.20 4.02
N GLN A 197 17.53 -10.44 4.49
CA GLN A 197 16.67 -11.51 3.98
C GLN A 197 16.12 -11.29 2.57
N CYS A 198 16.07 -10.05 2.10
CA CYS A 198 15.45 -9.73 0.82
C CYS A 198 16.45 -9.35 -0.27
N LEU A 199 17.63 -8.86 0.09
CA LEU A 199 18.66 -8.52 -0.87
C LEU A 199 19.91 -9.42 -0.73
N ASN A 200 20.54 -9.45 0.46
CA ASN A 200 21.82 -10.15 0.63
C ASN A 200 21.70 -11.66 0.40
N ASP A 201 20.64 -12.31 0.92
CA ASP A 201 20.40 -13.74 0.75
C ASP A 201 20.13 -14.14 -0.72
N PHE A 202 19.87 -13.18 -1.58
CA PHE A 202 19.57 -13.37 -3.02
C PHE A 202 20.58 -12.70 -3.95
N ASP A 203 21.70 -12.18 -3.41
CA ASP A 203 22.73 -11.48 -4.15
C ASP A 203 22.18 -10.31 -5.01
N ILE A 204 21.13 -9.61 -4.50
CA ILE A 204 20.54 -8.47 -5.18
C ILE A 204 21.27 -7.19 -4.77
N PRO A 205 21.93 -6.48 -5.69
CA PRO A 205 22.68 -5.27 -5.37
C PRO A 205 21.76 -4.12 -4.98
N LEU A 206 22.20 -3.33 -3.97
CA LEU A 206 21.58 -2.10 -3.53
C LEU A 206 22.45 -0.90 -3.90
N TYR A 207 21.93 -0.05 -4.79
CA TYR A 207 22.58 1.20 -5.18
C TYR A 207 21.99 2.36 -4.38
N LEU A 208 22.73 2.83 -3.39
CA LEU A 208 22.37 4.02 -2.58
C LEU A 208 22.82 5.30 -3.30
N SER A 209 22.17 6.42 -3.00
CA SER A 209 22.37 7.71 -3.69
C SER A 209 22.20 7.61 -5.21
N HIS A 210 21.26 6.78 -5.66
CA HIS A 210 20.97 6.60 -7.08
C HIS A 210 19.47 6.73 -7.36
N THR A 211 19.12 7.10 -8.59
CA THR A 211 17.73 7.14 -9.04
C THR A 211 17.60 6.78 -10.51
N ILE A 212 16.38 6.45 -10.96
CA ILE A 212 16.08 6.26 -12.38
C ILE A 212 15.96 7.64 -13.05
N VAL A 213 16.77 7.88 -14.04
CA VAL A 213 16.82 9.14 -14.79
C VAL A 213 16.16 9.05 -16.17
N ASP A 214 15.96 7.84 -16.69
CA ASP A 214 15.22 7.62 -17.94
C ASP A 214 14.60 6.22 -17.99
N ILE A 215 13.45 6.09 -18.64
CA ILE A 215 12.76 4.82 -18.89
C ILE A 215 12.49 4.73 -20.38
N GLN A 216 12.95 3.65 -21.00
CA GLN A 216 12.85 3.41 -22.42
C GLN A 216 12.01 2.17 -22.72
N GLY A 217 11.26 2.23 -23.80
CA GLY A 217 10.42 1.14 -24.30
C GLY A 217 9.25 1.68 -25.09
N LYS A 218 8.68 0.86 -25.95
CA LYS A 218 7.52 1.22 -26.79
C LYS A 218 6.23 0.64 -26.20
N ASN A 219 6.07 -0.66 -26.26
CA ASN A 219 4.89 -1.34 -25.73
C ASN A 219 5.06 -1.67 -24.24
N ARG A 220 6.27 -2.07 -23.87
CA ARG A 220 6.66 -2.40 -22.50
C ARG A 220 8.02 -1.79 -22.21
N VAL A 221 8.38 -1.68 -20.94
CA VAL A 221 9.73 -1.28 -20.52
C VAL A 221 10.75 -2.24 -21.13
N GLU A 222 11.78 -1.71 -21.73
CA GLU A 222 12.90 -2.43 -22.32
C GLU A 222 14.21 -2.09 -21.60
N LYS A 223 14.31 -0.84 -21.11
CA LYS A 223 15.51 -0.35 -20.44
C LYS A 223 15.17 0.71 -19.38
N ALA A 224 15.92 0.71 -18.29
CA ALA A 224 15.98 1.79 -17.31
C ALA A 224 17.41 2.32 -17.20
N ILE A 225 17.56 3.65 -17.19
CA ILE A 225 18.83 4.33 -16.95
C ILE A 225 18.82 4.81 -15.50
N VAL A 226 19.84 4.44 -14.75
CA VAL A 226 20.05 4.82 -13.36
C VAL A 226 21.30 5.68 -13.28
N ALA A 227 21.28 6.74 -12.47
CA ALA A 227 22.46 7.57 -12.24
C ALA A 227 22.64 7.88 -10.75
N GLU A 228 23.87 8.16 -10.34
CA GLU A 228 24.19 8.65 -9.01
C GLU A 228 23.62 10.06 -8.80
N ILE A 229 23.21 10.36 -7.55
CA ILE A 229 22.63 11.65 -7.15
C ILE A 229 23.63 12.41 -6.29
N GLY A 230 23.93 13.63 -6.73
CA GLY A 230 24.76 14.56 -5.96
C GLY A 230 24.07 15.15 -4.72
N PRO A 231 24.80 15.88 -3.89
CA PRO A 231 24.26 16.56 -2.70
C PRO A 231 23.14 17.56 -3.01
N ASP A 232 23.11 18.10 -4.24
CA ASP A 232 22.05 18.99 -4.75
C ASP A 232 20.80 18.24 -5.24
N ARG A 233 20.77 16.92 -5.05
CA ARG A 233 19.73 15.99 -5.50
C ARG A 233 19.55 15.93 -7.02
N LYS A 234 20.60 16.25 -7.78
CA LYS A 234 20.59 16.11 -9.24
C LYS A 234 21.44 14.91 -9.66
N PRO A 235 21.11 14.28 -10.79
CA PRO A 235 21.95 13.22 -11.35
C PRO A 235 23.33 13.76 -11.70
N ILE A 236 24.36 12.98 -11.41
CA ILE A 236 25.76 13.29 -11.76
C ILE A 236 26.02 12.77 -13.17
N PRO A 237 26.32 13.64 -14.16
CA PRO A 237 26.60 13.20 -15.52
C PRO A 237 27.82 12.27 -15.59
N GLY A 238 27.72 11.21 -16.41
CA GLY A 238 28.78 10.22 -16.59
C GLY A 238 28.73 9.06 -15.57
N THR A 239 27.72 9.02 -14.71
CA THR A 239 27.50 7.91 -13.77
C THR A 239 26.35 7.00 -14.19
N GLU A 240 25.83 7.19 -15.40
CA GLU A 240 24.69 6.45 -15.92
C GLU A 240 25.01 4.97 -16.08
N MET A 241 24.12 4.14 -15.54
CA MET A 241 24.11 2.69 -15.66
C MET A 241 22.84 2.25 -16.39
N GLU A 242 23.00 1.36 -17.35
CA GLU A 242 21.87 0.80 -18.10
C GLU A 242 21.44 -0.55 -17.54
N PHE A 243 20.14 -0.72 -17.36
CA PHE A 243 19.53 -1.99 -16.94
C PHE A 243 18.51 -2.43 -17.99
N ASP A 244 18.75 -3.59 -18.62
CA ASP A 244 17.80 -4.23 -19.51
C ASP A 244 16.71 -4.89 -18.66
N VAL A 245 15.53 -4.30 -18.61
CA VAL A 245 14.42 -4.71 -17.76
C VAL A 245 13.10 -4.71 -18.52
N ASP A 246 12.20 -5.58 -18.13
CA ASP A 246 10.82 -5.58 -18.61
C ASP A 246 9.83 -5.00 -17.57
N THR A 247 10.33 -4.75 -16.36
CA THR A 247 9.49 -4.29 -15.25
C THR A 247 10.26 -3.41 -14.27
N ILE A 248 9.61 -2.32 -13.85
CA ILE A 248 10.08 -1.42 -12.79
C ILE A 248 9.04 -1.42 -11.68
N LEU A 249 9.47 -1.67 -10.43
CA LEU A 249 8.64 -1.53 -9.25
C LEU A 249 9.02 -0.25 -8.49
N LEU A 250 8.01 0.55 -8.15
CA LEU A 250 8.18 1.81 -7.43
C LEU A 250 7.77 1.62 -5.97
N SER A 251 8.71 1.78 -5.05
CA SER A 251 8.50 1.79 -3.60
C SER A 251 8.94 3.14 -3.01
N VAL A 252 8.33 4.22 -3.49
CA VAL A 252 8.78 5.60 -3.31
C VAL A 252 7.90 6.43 -2.38
N GLY A 253 7.21 5.75 -1.49
CA GLY A 253 6.38 6.35 -0.45
C GLY A 253 4.88 6.25 -0.71
N LEU A 254 4.13 6.61 0.33
CA LEU A 254 2.68 6.50 0.39
C LEU A 254 2.02 7.88 0.45
N ILE A 255 0.77 7.95 0.00
CA ILE A 255 -0.11 9.12 0.09
C ILE A 255 -1.34 8.68 0.88
N PRO A 256 -1.61 9.27 2.07
CA PRO A 256 -2.83 8.98 2.82
C PRO A 256 -4.09 9.31 2.02
N GLU A 257 -5.11 8.44 2.11
CA GLU A 257 -6.41 8.64 1.47
C GLU A 257 -7.25 9.62 2.30
N ASN A 258 -7.05 10.92 2.06
CA ASN A 258 -7.65 12.01 2.86
C ASN A 258 -8.77 12.76 2.13
N GLU A 259 -9.21 12.29 0.98
CA GLU A 259 -10.27 12.94 0.20
C GLU A 259 -11.57 13.04 1.02
N LEU A 260 -12.03 11.92 1.59
CA LEU A 260 -13.23 11.89 2.44
C LEU A 260 -13.06 12.70 3.73
N THR A 261 -11.85 12.71 4.29
CA THR A 261 -11.52 13.50 5.49
C THR A 261 -11.73 15.00 5.23
N LYS A 262 -11.26 15.48 4.07
CA LYS A 262 -11.44 16.87 3.65
C LYS A 262 -12.90 17.23 3.34
N GLN A 263 -13.62 16.32 2.68
CA GLN A 263 -15.06 16.49 2.39
C GLN A 263 -15.87 16.59 3.69
N ALA A 264 -15.50 15.85 4.71
CA ALA A 264 -16.11 15.94 6.05
C ALA A 264 -15.80 17.26 6.78
N GLY A 265 -15.03 18.18 6.18
CA GLY A 265 -14.68 19.47 6.77
C GLY A 265 -13.57 19.40 7.82
N ILE A 266 -12.82 18.30 7.91
CA ILE A 266 -11.75 18.12 8.89
C ILE A 266 -10.48 18.83 8.40
N GLU A 267 -9.90 19.66 9.26
CA GLU A 267 -8.67 20.40 8.97
C GLU A 267 -7.46 19.44 8.87
N MET A 268 -6.58 19.72 7.92
CA MET A 268 -5.43 18.88 7.60
C MET A 268 -4.12 19.61 7.87
N ASP A 269 -3.20 18.96 8.60
CA ASP A 269 -1.83 19.46 8.76
C ASP A 269 -1.08 19.40 7.42
N PRO A 270 -0.55 20.54 6.93
CA PRO A 270 0.13 20.60 5.63
C PRO A 270 1.46 19.82 5.61
N ARG A 271 2.09 19.55 6.76
CA ARG A 271 3.36 18.84 6.88
C ARG A 271 3.17 17.34 6.94
N THR A 272 2.32 16.87 7.86
CA THR A 272 2.07 15.45 8.08
C THR A 272 1.08 14.86 7.09
N LYS A 273 0.28 15.71 6.44
CA LYS A 273 -0.88 15.31 5.59
C LYS A 273 -1.93 14.50 6.37
N GLY A 274 -1.89 14.53 7.69
CA GLY A 274 -2.88 13.92 8.57
C GLY A 274 -3.93 14.93 9.03
N ALA A 275 -5.03 14.42 9.59
CA ALA A 275 -6.05 15.25 10.24
C ALA A 275 -5.47 15.92 11.49
N ILE A 276 -5.86 17.17 11.73
CA ILE A 276 -5.58 17.86 13.00
C ILE A 276 -6.65 17.41 14.00
N VAL A 277 -6.20 16.89 15.13
CA VAL A 277 -7.07 16.37 16.21
C VAL A 277 -7.03 17.31 17.39
#